data_92498986a274a8b6465902a5b9e43d63
#
_entry.id   92498986a274a8b6465902a5b9e43d63
#
_cell.length_a   1.000
_cell.length_b   1.000
_cell.length_c   1.000
_cell.angle_alpha   90.00
_cell.angle_beta   90.00
_cell.angle_gamma   90.00
#
_symmetry.space_group_name_H-M   'P 1'
#
loop_
_entity.id
_entity.type
_entity.pdbx_description
1 polymer ?
#
loop_
_entity_poly.entity_id
_entity_poly.type
_entity_poly.pdbx_seq_one_letter_code
_entity_poly.pdbx_strand_id
1 'polypeptide(L)'
;GGSTITALTLDMSNAGRAVFNAGASFADHVYLADNAKLVLGNADDLQIFCDGTDGYIRNHVSGGSIYNRAHTNWVVQTNASDGGADDAIKALRNGAIELYHNNVLKLETNSGGVTVTGTAILGGATFVDNATAYFGTGNDLRMYHDGSNSYIKNLTGWLNIPMSQNGATFANADFSEIVAKFMINGSCELYENGVKRIETTATGIDVTGEVGIGLGVYADPRLKI
;
A
#
# COMPACT_ATOMS: atom_id res chain seq x y z
N GLY A 1 29.99 -39.03 -45.31
CA GLY A 1 30.58 -38.71 -44.03
C GLY A 1 31.38 -37.43 -44.15
N GLY A 2 30.83 -36.31 -43.77
CA GLY A 2 31.56 -35.04 -43.75
C GLY A 2 32.54 -35.03 -42.58
N SER A 3 33.83 -34.89 -42.85
CA SER A 3 34.82 -34.59 -41.85
C SER A 3 34.48 -33.26 -41.17
N THR A 4 34.31 -33.27 -39.87
CA THR A 4 34.30 -32.05 -39.06
C THR A 4 35.67 -31.37 -39.17
N ILE A 5 35.73 -30.22 -39.80
CA ILE A 5 36.92 -29.39 -39.82
C ILE A 5 36.93 -28.63 -38.51
N THR A 6 37.95 -28.78 -37.67
CA THR A 6 38.25 -27.84 -36.61
C THR A 6 38.68 -26.53 -37.25
N ALA A 7 37.76 -25.63 -37.51
CA ALA A 7 37.95 -24.58 -38.51
C ALA A 7 38.83 -23.42 -38.03
N LEU A 8 39.02 -23.22 -36.71
CA LEU A 8 39.86 -22.12 -36.21
C LEU A 8 40.31 -22.40 -34.79
N THR A 9 41.61 -22.55 -34.56
CA THR A 9 42.22 -22.40 -33.24
C THR A 9 42.96 -21.07 -33.23
N LEU A 10 42.47 -20.10 -32.47
CA LEU A 10 43.19 -18.86 -32.19
C LEU A 10 44.00 -19.07 -30.92
N ASP A 11 45.31 -19.12 -31.03
CA ASP A 11 46.21 -19.09 -29.88
C ASP A 11 46.33 -17.67 -29.39
N MET A 12 45.65 -17.39 -28.26
CA MET A 12 45.58 -16.09 -27.62
C MET A 12 46.51 -16.00 -26.41
N SER A 13 47.60 -16.76 -26.37
CA SER A 13 48.53 -16.88 -25.24
C SER A 13 49.16 -15.54 -24.78
N ASN A 14 49.08 -14.48 -25.58
CA ASN A 14 49.59 -13.15 -25.27
C ASN A 14 48.51 -12.07 -25.45
N ALA A 15 47.42 -12.14 -24.69
CA ALA A 15 46.35 -11.14 -24.73
C ALA A 15 45.82 -10.82 -26.13
N GLY A 16 45.76 -11.81 -27.00
CA GLY A 16 45.26 -11.68 -28.36
C GLY A 16 43.79 -11.31 -28.41
N ARG A 17 43.45 -10.50 -29.42
CA ARG A 17 42.09 -10.05 -29.68
C ARG A 17 41.61 -10.60 -31.00
N ALA A 18 40.48 -11.30 -31.05
CA ALA A 18 39.82 -11.64 -32.29
C ALA A 18 38.92 -10.44 -32.71
N VAL A 19 39.09 -9.98 -33.95
CA VAL A 19 38.26 -8.92 -34.54
C VAL A 19 37.45 -9.51 -35.67
N PHE A 20 36.13 -9.43 -35.56
CA PHE A 20 35.20 -9.78 -36.61
C PHE A 20 34.72 -8.49 -37.28
N ASN A 21 35.05 -8.28 -38.55
CA ASN A 21 34.65 -7.10 -39.32
C ASN A 21 33.19 -7.15 -39.78
N ALA A 22 32.56 -8.31 -39.59
CA ALA A 22 31.12 -8.55 -39.79
C ALA A 22 30.57 -9.33 -38.59
N GLY A 23 29.31 -9.65 -38.58
CA GLY A 23 28.69 -10.40 -37.45
C GLY A 23 29.38 -11.77 -37.27
N ALA A 24 29.41 -12.24 -36.03
CA ALA A 24 29.77 -13.61 -35.66
C ALA A 24 28.49 -14.41 -35.35
N SER A 25 28.40 -15.65 -35.84
CA SER A 25 27.32 -16.57 -35.53
C SER A 25 27.88 -17.77 -34.78
N PHE A 26 27.27 -18.07 -33.65
CA PHE A 26 27.61 -19.22 -32.80
C PHE A 26 26.45 -20.22 -32.88
N ALA A 27 26.72 -21.46 -33.31
CA ALA A 27 25.70 -22.50 -33.40
C ALA A 27 25.34 -23.13 -32.05
N ASP A 28 26.13 -22.85 -31.03
CA ASP A 28 25.99 -23.36 -29.68
C ASP A 28 26.31 -22.23 -28.68
N HIS A 29 26.75 -22.53 -27.48
CA HIS A 29 26.99 -21.61 -26.39
C HIS A 29 28.25 -20.74 -26.58
N VAL A 30 28.23 -19.55 -26.02
CA VAL A 30 29.42 -18.75 -25.73
C VAL A 30 29.68 -18.83 -24.23
N TYR A 31 30.77 -19.49 -23.84
CA TYR A 31 31.16 -19.60 -22.44
C TYR A 31 32.08 -18.45 -22.06
N LEU A 32 31.70 -17.72 -21.04
CA LEU A 32 32.54 -16.73 -20.39
C LEU A 32 32.79 -17.22 -18.95
N ALA A 33 34.08 -17.20 -18.54
CA ALA A 33 34.41 -17.53 -17.16
C ALA A 33 33.87 -16.53 -16.17
N ASP A 34 33.83 -16.90 -14.89
CA ASP A 34 33.43 -15.97 -13.81
C ASP A 34 34.26 -14.69 -13.89
N ASN A 35 33.60 -13.56 -13.66
CA ASN A 35 34.13 -12.22 -13.80
C ASN A 35 34.49 -11.78 -15.24
N ALA A 36 34.45 -12.70 -16.24
CA ALA A 36 34.51 -12.28 -17.64
C ALA A 36 33.18 -11.65 -18.06
N LYS A 37 33.23 -10.65 -18.92
CA LYS A 37 32.07 -9.80 -19.24
C LYS A 37 31.77 -9.82 -20.74
N LEU A 38 30.48 -9.91 -21.06
CA LEU A 38 29.97 -9.41 -22.33
C LEU A 38 29.80 -7.91 -22.20
N VAL A 39 30.58 -7.15 -22.95
CA VAL A 39 30.59 -5.69 -22.88
C VAL A 39 30.03 -5.09 -24.17
N LEU A 40 29.11 -4.16 -24.04
CA LEU A 40 28.48 -3.45 -25.14
C LEU A 40 28.68 -1.95 -24.95
N GLY A 41 29.00 -1.23 -26.01
CA GLY A 41 29.34 0.19 -26.01
C GLY A 41 30.84 0.46 -25.90
N ASN A 42 31.25 1.70 -26.22
CA ASN A 42 32.70 2.04 -26.33
C ASN A 42 33.37 2.29 -24.97
N ALA A 43 32.58 2.54 -23.93
CA ALA A 43 33.02 2.84 -22.57
C ALA A 43 32.48 1.84 -21.54
N ASP A 44 32.37 0.55 -21.95
CA ASP A 44 31.81 -0.50 -21.10
C ASP A 44 30.38 -0.21 -20.62
N ASP A 45 29.59 0.43 -21.47
CA ASP A 45 28.28 1.03 -21.12
C ASP A 45 27.28 0.02 -20.59
N LEU A 46 27.17 -1.16 -21.21
CA LEU A 46 26.32 -2.25 -20.72
C LEU A 46 27.17 -3.52 -20.56
N GLN A 47 27.07 -4.15 -19.42
CA GLN A 47 27.80 -5.38 -19.08
C GLN A 47 26.82 -6.49 -18.68
N ILE A 48 27.06 -7.70 -19.15
CA ILE A 48 26.42 -8.94 -18.70
C ILE A 48 27.51 -9.91 -18.23
N PHE A 49 27.43 -10.37 -16.99
CA PHE A 49 28.48 -11.26 -16.42
C PHE A 49 27.94 -12.02 -15.20
N CYS A 50 28.67 -13.02 -14.75
CA CYS A 50 28.51 -13.71 -13.48
C CYS A 50 29.81 -13.54 -12.67
N ASP A 51 29.71 -13.35 -11.35
CA ASP A 51 30.88 -13.22 -10.48
C ASP A 51 31.29 -14.54 -9.78
N GLY A 52 30.60 -15.62 -10.13
CA GLY A 52 30.77 -16.95 -9.52
C GLY A 52 29.65 -17.24 -8.50
N THR A 53 28.84 -16.27 -8.16
CA THR A 53 27.70 -16.40 -7.27
C THR A 53 26.44 -15.84 -7.93
N ASP A 54 26.50 -14.59 -8.41
CA ASP A 54 25.36 -13.86 -8.95
C ASP A 54 25.54 -13.47 -10.42
N GLY A 55 24.44 -13.43 -11.17
CA GLY A 55 24.39 -12.94 -12.55
C GLY A 55 23.96 -11.47 -12.61
N TYR A 56 24.62 -10.69 -13.44
CA TYR A 56 24.42 -9.25 -13.55
C TYR A 56 24.09 -8.80 -14.96
N ILE A 57 23.12 -7.88 -15.09
CA ILE A 57 22.93 -7.00 -16.25
C ILE A 57 23.10 -5.58 -15.74
N ARG A 58 24.17 -4.92 -16.10
CA ARG A 58 24.58 -3.65 -15.51
C ARG A 58 24.81 -2.57 -16.55
N ASN A 59 24.06 -1.44 -16.41
CA ASN A 59 24.30 -0.22 -17.16
C ASN A 59 25.24 0.70 -16.36
N HIS A 60 26.35 1.11 -16.98
CA HIS A 60 27.34 1.99 -16.39
C HIS A 60 27.20 3.46 -16.81
N VAL A 61 26.32 3.76 -17.76
CA VAL A 61 26.09 5.12 -18.23
C VAL A 61 25.36 5.92 -17.16
N SER A 62 25.95 7.05 -16.73
CA SER A 62 25.31 7.96 -15.79
C SER A 62 24.00 8.50 -16.38
N GLY A 63 22.88 8.30 -15.68
CA GLY A 63 21.55 8.67 -16.17
C GLY A 63 20.94 7.74 -17.22
N GLY A 64 21.66 6.67 -17.60
CA GLY A 64 21.15 5.66 -18.54
C GLY A 64 20.15 4.69 -17.88
N SER A 65 19.28 4.10 -18.70
CA SER A 65 18.29 3.09 -18.28
C SER A 65 18.50 1.77 -19.00
N ILE A 66 18.03 0.68 -18.42
CA ILE A 66 17.89 -0.61 -19.09
C ILE A 66 16.42 -0.77 -19.48
N TYR A 67 16.15 -0.85 -20.78
CA TYR A 67 14.81 -1.07 -21.30
C TYR A 67 14.59 -2.56 -21.62
N ASN A 68 13.80 -3.24 -20.80
CA ASN A 68 13.33 -4.59 -21.07
C ASN A 68 11.95 -4.51 -21.75
N ARG A 69 11.86 -4.80 -23.06
CA ARG A 69 10.61 -4.73 -23.82
C ARG A 69 10.20 -6.12 -24.26
N ALA A 70 8.98 -6.52 -23.90
CA ALA A 70 8.34 -7.72 -24.38
C ALA A 70 7.19 -7.37 -25.32
N HIS A 71 6.97 -8.18 -26.37
CA HIS A 71 5.85 -7.97 -27.32
C HIS A 71 4.50 -8.28 -26.66
N THR A 72 4.47 -9.22 -25.72
CA THR A 72 3.26 -9.64 -24.98
C THR A 72 3.35 -9.22 -23.51
N ASN A 73 3.94 -10.05 -22.68
CA ASN A 73 4.06 -9.83 -21.25
C ASN A 73 5.53 -9.87 -20.84
N TRP A 74 5.88 -9.09 -19.83
CA TRP A 74 7.15 -9.21 -19.15
C TRP A 74 6.92 -9.89 -17.80
N VAL A 75 7.70 -10.93 -17.50
CA VAL A 75 7.52 -11.78 -16.31
C VAL A 75 8.86 -11.96 -15.59
N VAL A 76 8.83 -11.79 -14.28
CA VAL A 76 9.91 -12.20 -13.37
C VAL A 76 9.42 -13.42 -12.60
N GLN A 77 10.19 -14.49 -12.65
CA GLN A 77 9.90 -15.73 -11.94
C GLN A 77 11.05 -16.10 -11.02
N THR A 78 10.73 -16.80 -9.96
CA THR A 78 11.69 -17.45 -9.06
C THR A 78 11.50 -18.95 -9.13
N ASN A 79 12.55 -19.73 -8.85
CA ASN A 79 12.40 -21.18 -8.78
C ASN A 79 11.61 -21.55 -7.52
N ALA A 80 10.54 -22.33 -7.69
CA ALA A 80 9.84 -22.95 -6.58
C ALA A 80 10.69 -24.08 -5.95
N SER A 81 10.43 -24.39 -4.70
CA SER A 81 11.11 -25.46 -3.97
C SER A 81 10.89 -26.86 -4.57
N ASP A 82 9.84 -27.03 -5.38
CA ASP A 82 9.49 -28.27 -6.09
C ASP A 82 10.12 -28.36 -7.50
N GLY A 83 10.97 -27.40 -7.89
CA GLY A 83 11.61 -27.31 -9.20
C GLY A 83 10.78 -26.65 -10.28
N GLY A 84 9.58 -26.13 -9.96
CA GLY A 84 8.77 -25.29 -10.84
C GLY A 84 9.27 -23.86 -10.89
N ALA A 85 8.48 -22.98 -11.52
CA ALA A 85 8.71 -21.53 -11.53
C ALA A 85 7.50 -20.82 -10.92
N ASP A 86 7.77 -20.00 -9.91
CA ASP A 86 6.77 -19.16 -9.27
C ASP A 86 6.80 -17.75 -9.85
N ASP A 87 5.63 -17.24 -10.18
CA ASP A 87 5.51 -15.85 -10.59
C ASP A 87 5.78 -14.92 -9.40
N ALA A 88 6.62 -13.91 -9.63
CA ALA A 88 6.90 -12.85 -8.67
C ALA A 88 6.30 -11.52 -9.14
N ILE A 89 6.57 -11.17 -10.43
CA ILE A 89 6.07 -9.93 -11.04
C ILE A 89 5.62 -10.25 -12.46
N LYS A 90 4.46 -9.74 -12.87
CA LYS A 90 4.01 -9.72 -14.27
C LYS A 90 3.61 -8.31 -14.69
N ALA A 91 4.07 -7.91 -15.87
CA ALA A 91 3.56 -6.75 -16.57
C ALA A 91 2.81 -7.25 -17.82
N LEU A 92 1.49 -7.15 -17.80
CA LEU A 92 0.64 -7.62 -18.86
C LEU A 92 0.51 -6.55 -19.95
N ARG A 93 0.56 -6.97 -21.21
CA ARG A 93 0.33 -6.05 -22.34
C ARG A 93 -1.07 -5.44 -22.27
N ASN A 94 -1.14 -4.10 -22.23
CA ASN A 94 -2.41 -3.35 -22.10
C ASN A 94 -3.24 -3.76 -20.87
N GLY A 95 -2.59 -4.28 -19.82
CA GLY A 95 -3.22 -4.82 -18.64
C GLY A 95 -2.52 -4.41 -17.34
N ALA A 96 -2.68 -5.24 -16.34
CA ALA A 96 -2.20 -5.02 -14.99
C ALA A 96 -0.66 -5.14 -14.85
N ILE A 97 -0.13 -4.48 -13.84
CA ILE A 97 1.07 -4.92 -13.14
C ILE A 97 0.60 -5.77 -11.97
N GLU A 98 1.13 -6.97 -11.85
CA GLU A 98 0.75 -7.96 -10.85
C GLU A 98 1.96 -8.35 -10.00
N LEU A 99 1.77 -8.43 -8.68
CA LEU A 99 2.76 -8.91 -7.72
C LEU A 99 2.23 -10.15 -7.01
N TYR A 100 3.09 -11.16 -6.89
CA TYR A 100 2.73 -12.45 -6.33
C TYR A 100 3.57 -12.81 -5.11
N HIS A 101 3.02 -13.65 -4.25
CA HIS A 101 3.72 -14.34 -3.18
C HIS A 101 3.30 -15.81 -3.19
N ASN A 102 4.25 -16.72 -3.41
CA ASN A 102 4.01 -18.16 -3.59
C ASN A 102 2.90 -18.42 -4.62
N ASN A 103 3.02 -17.89 -5.83
CA ASN A 103 2.04 -17.95 -6.92
C ASN A 103 0.64 -17.40 -6.60
N VAL A 104 0.45 -16.75 -5.45
CA VAL A 104 -0.82 -16.11 -5.09
C VAL A 104 -0.73 -14.62 -5.38
N LEU A 105 -1.64 -14.10 -6.21
CA LEU A 105 -1.75 -12.68 -6.50
C LEU A 105 -2.02 -11.88 -5.22
N LYS A 106 -1.19 -10.88 -4.93
CA LYS A 106 -1.29 -10.02 -3.74
C LYS A 106 -1.61 -8.58 -4.06
N LEU A 107 -1.14 -8.09 -5.20
CA LEU A 107 -1.40 -6.73 -5.64
C LEU A 107 -1.52 -6.69 -7.16
N GLU A 108 -2.50 -5.93 -7.66
CA GLU A 108 -2.66 -5.66 -9.08
C GLU A 108 -3.10 -4.21 -9.34
N THR A 109 -2.68 -3.66 -10.48
CA THR A 109 -3.23 -2.41 -10.99
C THR A 109 -4.41 -2.70 -11.93
N ASN A 110 -5.45 -1.88 -11.88
CA ASN A 110 -6.61 -1.97 -12.76
C ASN A 110 -7.13 -0.57 -13.14
N SER A 111 -8.20 -0.49 -13.91
CA SER A 111 -8.77 0.79 -14.35
C SER A 111 -9.29 1.67 -13.20
N GLY A 112 -9.56 1.09 -12.04
CA GLY A 112 -10.03 1.80 -10.83
C GLY A 112 -8.91 2.18 -9.85
N GLY A 113 -7.67 1.69 -10.08
CA GLY A 113 -6.55 1.93 -9.18
C GLY A 113 -5.72 0.70 -8.87
N VAL A 114 -5.57 0.38 -7.61
CA VAL A 114 -4.79 -0.76 -7.11
C VAL A 114 -5.65 -1.64 -6.21
N THR A 115 -5.68 -2.93 -6.51
CA THR A 115 -6.30 -3.95 -5.65
C THR A 115 -5.24 -4.65 -4.83
N VAL A 116 -5.45 -4.77 -3.51
CA VAL A 116 -4.66 -5.59 -2.60
C VAL A 116 -5.50 -6.79 -2.16
N THR A 117 -5.02 -8.00 -2.45
CA THR A 117 -5.65 -9.25 -2.02
C THR A 117 -5.12 -9.66 -0.65
N GLY A 118 -5.94 -9.46 0.37
CA GLY A 118 -5.59 -9.69 1.78
C GLY A 118 -5.49 -8.40 2.57
N THR A 119 -4.59 -8.36 3.56
CA THR A 119 -4.42 -7.21 4.45
C THR A 119 -3.37 -6.24 3.90
N ALA A 120 -3.71 -4.96 3.79
CA ALA A 120 -2.75 -3.89 3.58
C ALA A 120 -2.31 -3.33 4.95
N ILE A 121 -1.00 -3.39 5.25
CA ILE A 121 -0.41 -2.78 6.45
C ILE A 121 0.24 -1.46 6.01
N LEU A 122 -0.33 -0.36 6.45
CA LEU A 122 0.10 0.99 6.06
C LEU A 122 0.62 1.74 7.29
N GLY A 123 1.78 2.38 7.19
CA GLY A 123 2.29 3.30 8.22
C GLY A 123 1.48 4.61 8.28
N GLY A 124 0.67 4.89 7.25
CA GLY A 124 -0.24 6.02 7.16
C GLY A 124 -0.98 6.00 5.83
N ALA A 125 -2.15 6.62 5.78
CA ALA A 125 -2.90 6.88 4.55
C ALA A 125 -3.40 8.33 4.59
N THR A 126 -3.19 9.07 3.50
CA THR A 126 -3.68 10.45 3.37
C THR A 126 -4.79 10.49 2.34
N PHE A 127 -5.92 11.02 2.73
CA PHE A 127 -7.04 11.31 1.85
C PHE A 127 -7.13 12.82 1.69
N VAL A 128 -7.08 13.29 0.46
CA VAL A 128 -7.26 14.72 0.14
C VAL A 128 -8.72 15.12 0.34
N ASP A 129 -8.99 16.42 0.42
CA ASP A 129 -10.35 16.95 0.54
C ASP A 129 -11.26 16.39 -0.55
N ASN A 130 -12.47 16.04 -0.17
CA ASN A 130 -13.49 15.38 -0.98
C ASN A 130 -13.17 13.93 -1.39
N ALA A 131 -11.99 13.38 -1.02
CA ALA A 131 -11.75 11.95 -1.12
C ALA A 131 -12.42 11.21 0.05
N THR A 132 -12.95 10.03 -0.22
CA THR A 132 -13.71 9.26 0.77
C THR A 132 -13.08 7.90 1.01
N ALA A 133 -12.89 7.56 2.29
CA ALA A 133 -12.66 6.17 2.70
C ALA A 133 -14.02 5.45 2.80
N TYR A 134 -14.17 4.39 2.02
CA TYR A 134 -15.37 3.57 1.98
C TYR A 134 -15.16 2.26 2.74
N PHE A 135 -16.18 1.82 3.48
CA PHE A 135 -16.21 0.55 4.18
C PHE A 135 -17.52 -0.19 3.87
N GLY A 136 -17.40 -1.51 3.66
CA GLY A 136 -18.52 -2.35 3.24
C GLY A 136 -18.70 -2.37 1.73
N THR A 137 -19.26 -3.47 1.20
CA THR A 137 -19.46 -3.69 -0.24
C THR A 137 -20.42 -2.64 -0.85
N GLY A 138 -21.38 -2.15 -0.04
CA GLY A 138 -22.33 -1.10 -0.41
C GLY A 138 -21.83 0.32 -0.13
N ASN A 139 -20.56 0.50 0.28
CA ASN A 139 -20.05 1.79 0.75
C ASN A 139 -20.86 2.34 1.93
N ASP A 140 -21.25 1.48 2.83
CA ASP A 140 -22.25 1.73 3.89
C ASP A 140 -21.74 2.68 4.97
N LEU A 141 -20.44 2.61 5.32
CA LEU A 141 -19.79 3.58 6.18
C LEU A 141 -18.77 4.38 5.37
N ARG A 142 -18.80 5.69 5.52
CA ARG A 142 -17.94 6.65 4.82
C ARG A 142 -17.26 7.58 5.80
N MET A 143 -15.98 7.85 5.57
CA MET A 143 -15.23 8.87 6.30
C MET A 143 -14.55 9.81 5.29
N TYR A 144 -14.75 11.11 5.44
CA TYR A 144 -14.19 12.11 4.53
C TYR A 144 -14.17 13.52 5.17
N HIS A 145 -13.37 14.40 4.58
CA HIS A 145 -13.34 15.84 4.83
C HIS A 145 -13.71 16.58 3.54
N ASP A 146 -14.59 17.60 3.64
CA ASP A 146 -15.06 18.32 2.45
C ASP A 146 -14.32 19.64 2.19
N GLY A 147 -13.22 19.89 2.91
CA GLY A 147 -12.46 21.14 2.90
C GLY A 147 -12.89 22.10 4.02
N SER A 148 -13.96 21.79 4.72
CA SER A 148 -14.48 22.59 5.85
C SER A 148 -14.84 21.73 7.04
N ASN A 149 -15.49 20.58 6.81
CA ASN A 149 -16.04 19.71 7.85
C ASN A 149 -15.61 18.27 7.64
N SER A 150 -15.49 17.52 8.75
CA SER A 150 -15.22 16.08 8.75
C SER A 150 -16.50 15.29 9.04
N TYR A 151 -16.66 14.17 8.34
CA TYR A 151 -17.85 13.33 8.40
C TYR A 151 -17.50 11.87 8.67
N ILE A 152 -18.28 11.25 9.57
CA ILE A 152 -18.45 9.79 9.70
C ILE A 152 -19.91 9.52 9.36
N LYS A 153 -20.18 8.98 8.17
CA LYS A 153 -21.53 8.81 7.65
C LYS A 153 -21.87 7.33 7.52
N ASN A 154 -22.79 6.86 8.36
CA ASN A 154 -23.39 5.53 8.29
C ASN A 154 -24.67 5.57 7.47
N LEU A 155 -24.79 4.73 6.43
CA LEU A 155 -25.94 4.71 5.51
C LEU A 155 -26.91 3.58 5.79
N THR A 156 -26.47 2.53 6.49
CA THR A 156 -27.28 1.34 6.78
C THR A 156 -27.06 0.89 8.22
N GLY A 157 -28.13 0.45 8.88
CA GLY A 157 -28.07 -0.06 10.25
C GLY A 157 -27.62 0.98 11.29
N TRP A 158 -27.01 0.50 12.36
CA TRP A 158 -26.53 1.31 13.48
C TRP A 158 -25.02 1.60 13.35
N LEU A 159 -24.60 2.81 13.68
CA LEU A 159 -23.20 3.09 13.97
C LEU A 159 -22.90 2.70 15.42
N ASN A 160 -22.36 1.52 15.62
CA ASN A 160 -21.95 1.05 16.93
C ASN A 160 -20.52 1.49 17.24
N ILE A 161 -20.30 2.13 18.39
CA ILE A 161 -18.97 2.50 18.90
C ILE A 161 -18.75 1.74 20.22
N PRO A 162 -18.42 0.43 20.14
CA PRO A 162 -18.20 -0.36 21.35
C PRO A 162 -16.89 0.05 22.02
N MET A 163 -16.88 0.09 23.34
CA MET A 163 -15.73 0.47 24.16
C MET A 163 -15.50 -0.61 25.20
N SER A 164 -14.25 -1.00 25.42
CA SER A 164 -13.89 -2.05 26.39
C SER A 164 -13.61 -1.49 27.78
N GLN A 165 -13.21 -0.21 27.89
CA GLN A 165 -12.84 0.45 29.14
C GLN A 165 -13.10 1.95 29.06
N ASN A 166 -13.36 2.57 30.20
CA ASN A 166 -13.54 4.01 30.42
C ASN A 166 -14.76 4.62 29.71
N GLY A 167 -14.78 4.76 28.39
CA GLY A 167 -15.90 5.37 27.66
C GLY A 167 -15.46 6.27 26.51
N ALA A 168 -16.33 7.22 26.11
CA ALA A 168 -16.04 8.23 25.08
C ALA A 168 -16.01 9.63 25.67
N THR A 169 -15.13 10.47 25.12
CA THR A 169 -15.04 11.89 25.44
C THR A 169 -15.14 12.70 24.14
N PHE A 170 -15.97 13.75 24.17
CA PHE A 170 -16.01 14.80 23.16
C PHE A 170 -15.40 16.06 23.77
N ALA A 171 -14.35 16.57 23.14
CA ALA A 171 -13.57 17.69 23.62
C ALA A 171 -13.05 18.54 22.44
N ASN A 172 -12.48 19.69 22.73
CA ASN A 172 -11.68 20.43 21.75
C ASN A 172 -10.39 19.67 21.39
N ALA A 173 -9.64 20.16 20.39
CA ALA A 173 -8.52 19.42 19.78
C ALA A 173 -7.37 19.10 20.76
N ASP A 174 -7.14 19.91 21.77
CA ASP A 174 -6.09 19.74 22.78
C ASP A 174 -6.59 19.13 24.10
N PHE A 175 -7.85 18.72 24.16
CA PHE A 175 -8.52 18.18 25.34
C PHE A 175 -8.55 19.10 26.56
N SER A 176 -8.29 20.40 26.38
CA SER A 176 -8.36 21.39 27.47
C SER A 176 -9.80 21.70 27.88
N GLU A 177 -10.78 21.50 26.96
CA GLU A 177 -12.19 21.70 27.23
C GLU A 177 -13.00 20.48 26.80
N ILE A 178 -13.72 19.91 27.75
CA ILE A 178 -14.61 18.76 27.55
C ILE A 178 -16.02 19.28 27.29
N VAL A 179 -16.70 18.71 26.30
CA VAL A 179 -18.09 18.96 25.96
C VAL A 179 -19.03 17.90 26.51
N ALA A 180 -18.61 16.61 26.34
CA ALA A 180 -19.39 15.47 26.82
C ALA A 180 -18.50 14.28 27.17
N LYS A 181 -18.95 13.46 28.14
CA LYS A 181 -18.40 12.15 28.48
C LYS A 181 -19.50 11.10 28.58
N PHE A 182 -19.22 9.92 28.10
CA PHE A 182 -20.05 8.73 28.22
C PHE A 182 -19.19 7.62 28.83
N MET A 183 -19.38 7.30 30.10
CA MET A 183 -18.52 6.38 30.83
C MET A 183 -19.17 4.97 30.94
N ILE A 184 -18.38 3.95 30.71
CA ILE A 184 -18.80 2.56 30.94
C ILE A 184 -18.90 2.34 32.45
N ASN A 185 -20.08 1.86 32.93
CA ASN A 185 -20.39 1.70 34.35
C ASN A 185 -20.29 3.01 35.17
N GLY A 186 -20.42 4.16 34.50
CA GLY A 186 -20.37 5.48 35.10
C GLY A 186 -21.47 6.40 34.55
N SER A 187 -21.32 7.68 34.78
CA SER A 187 -22.28 8.69 34.31
C SER A 187 -22.11 9.04 32.82
N CYS A 188 -23.21 9.53 32.23
CA CYS A 188 -23.16 10.40 31.06
C CYS A 188 -23.10 11.82 31.53
N GLU A 189 -22.16 12.63 31.07
CA GLU A 189 -21.89 13.98 31.52
C GLU A 189 -21.89 14.96 30.36
N LEU A 190 -22.51 16.13 30.55
CA LEU A 190 -22.45 17.28 29.64
C LEU A 190 -21.85 18.48 30.34
N TYR A 191 -21.00 19.22 29.61
CA TYR A 191 -20.23 20.33 30.12
C TYR A 191 -20.46 21.62 29.34
N GLU A 192 -20.35 22.76 30.02
CA GLU A 192 -20.29 24.10 29.43
C GLU A 192 -19.16 24.89 30.11
N ASN A 193 -18.22 25.41 29.30
CA ASN A 193 -17.06 26.17 29.80
C ASN A 193 -16.31 25.44 30.95
N GLY A 194 -16.08 24.15 30.80
CA GLY A 194 -15.39 23.30 31.78
C GLY A 194 -16.20 22.94 33.02
N VAL A 195 -17.45 23.44 33.15
CA VAL A 195 -18.35 23.15 34.28
C VAL A 195 -19.32 22.06 33.87
N LYS A 196 -19.38 20.97 34.67
CA LYS A 196 -20.39 19.93 34.50
C LYS A 196 -21.78 20.49 34.77
N ARG A 197 -22.67 20.40 33.80
CA ARG A 197 -24.06 20.90 33.89
C ARG A 197 -25.08 19.80 34.09
N ILE A 198 -24.88 18.64 33.49
CA ILE A 198 -25.80 17.50 33.58
C ILE A 198 -24.99 16.23 33.78
N GLU A 199 -25.47 15.36 34.66
CA GLU A 199 -24.98 13.98 34.73
C GLU A 199 -26.07 12.97 35.06
N THR A 200 -25.91 11.72 34.59
CA THR A 200 -26.75 10.62 35.04
C THR A 200 -26.18 10.03 36.33
N THR A 201 -27.07 9.74 37.30
CA THR A 201 -26.71 9.11 38.58
C THR A 201 -27.41 7.77 38.75
N ALA A 202 -27.13 7.02 39.79
CA ALA A 202 -27.82 5.77 40.11
C ALA A 202 -29.33 5.92 40.31
N THR A 203 -29.77 7.11 40.67
CA THR A 203 -31.18 7.41 41.04
C THR A 203 -31.87 8.36 40.06
N GLY A 204 -31.16 8.91 39.08
CA GLY A 204 -31.78 9.87 38.14
C GLY A 204 -30.77 10.72 37.40
N ILE A 205 -31.08 12.02 37.30
CA ILE A 205 -30.26 13.02 36.60
C ILE A 205 -30.00 14.18 37.56
N ASP A 206 -28.74 14.56 37.71
CA ASP A 206 -28.34 15.77 38.43
C ASP A 206 -28.09 16.90 37.42
N VAL A 207 -28.63 18.09 37.73
CA VAL A 207 -28.45 19.31 36.95
C VAL A 207 -27.85 20.39 37.84
N THR A 208 -26.70 20.93 37.43
CA THR A 208 -26.05 22.06 38.08
C THR A 208 -26.49 23.36 37.41
N GLY A 209 -27.37 24.09 38.07
CA GLY A 209 -27.94 25.33 37.56
C GLY A 209 -29.46 25.28 37.49
N GLU A 210 -30.05 26.15 36.65
CA GLU A 210 -31.50 26.24 36.50
C GLU A 210 -32.01 25.28 35.44
N VAL A 211 -33.14 24.64 35.70
CA VAL A 211 -33.87 23.84 34.73
C VAL A 211 -35.02 24.68 34.16
N GLY A 212 -34.86 25.19 32.94
CA GLY A 212 -35.93 25.82 32.19
C GLY A 212 -36.85 24.75 31.58
N ILE A 213 -38.00 24.51 32.21
CA ILE A 213 -39.07 23.73 31.60
C ILE A 213 -39.92 24.70 30.79
N GLY A 214 -39.87 24.58 29.45
CA GLY A 214 -40.74 25.37 28.54
C GLY A 214 -42.22 25.09 28.82
N LEU A 215 -42.78 25.86 29.72
CA LEU A 215 -44.21 25.93 29.91
C LEU A 215 -44.79 26.82 28.80
N GLY A 216 -45.39 26.21 27.78
CA GLY A 216 -46.36 26.95 26.98
C GLY A 216 -47.42 27.48 27.95
N VAL A 217 -47.52 28.80 28.10
CA VAL A 217 -48.54 29.67 28.69
C VAL A 217 -49.22 29.26 30.02
N TYR A 218 -48.95 28.10 30.58
CA TYR A 218 -49.52 27.64 31.85
C TYR A 218 -48.42 27.31 32.86
N ALA A 219 -48.07 28.27 33.70
CA ALA A 219 -47.31 27.98 34.91
C ALA A 219 -48.21 27.15 35.84
N ASP A 220 -47.97 25.86 36.03
CA ASP A 220 -48.59 25.09 37.08
C ASP A 220 -47.82 25.31 38.40
N PRO A 221 -48.39 26.02 39.37
CA PRO A 221 -47.70 26.32 40.63
C PRO A 221 -47.46 25.08 41.51
N ARG A 222 -47.88 23.91 41.06
CA ARG A 222 -47.70 22.63 41.77
C ARG A 222 -46.46 21.82 41.33
N LEU A 223 -45.79 22.27 40.26
CA LEU A 223 -44.54 21.63 39.86
C LEU A 223 -43.41 22.00 40.86
N LYS A 224 -43.21 21.18 41.87
CA LYS A 224 -42.04 21.24 42.77
C LYS A 224 -41.03 20.26 42.23
N ILE A 225 -39.90 20.76 41.83
CA ILE A 225 -38.71 19.96 41.51
C ILE A 225 -37.86 19.81 42.77
#